data_15436b654c68a900669fede269b76b21
#
_entry.id   15436b654c68a900669fede269b76b21
#
_cell.length_a   1.000
_cell.length_b   1.000
_cell.length_c   1.000
_cell.angle_alpha   90.00
_cell.angle_beta   90.00
_cell.angle_gamma   90.00
#
_symmetry.space_group_name_H-M   'P 1'
#
loop_
_entity.id
_entity.type
_entity.pdbx_description
1 polymer ?
#
loop_
_entity_poly.entity_id
_entity_poly.type
_entity_poly.pdbx_seq_one_letter_code
_entity_poly.pdbx_strand_id
1 'polypeptide(L)'
;QTPAAGAGGVPAGSYALTGPIVNVADGDTVTLRAPGGQRRIRMDSIDAPEEGHGNEQPGQPFAQASRQHLAGLVAGKTLTAQCYERDQFDRDVCALILPDGRSANRAQVEAGYAWAYTARRGDYLRDPAMPGLQRQAREAGRGLWAQSGAIEPWKWRYDCWRQRRC
;
A
#
# COMPACT_ATOMS: atom_id res chain seq x y z
N GLN A 1 -9.68 16.01 -18.47
CA GLN A 1 -10.74 16.13 -17.45
C GLN A 1 -10.28 15.52 -16.14
N THR A 2 -10.40 16.26 -15.04
CA THR A 2 -9.99 15.79 -13.71
C THR A 2 -11.07 14.90 -13.13
N PRO A 3 -10.75 13.68 -12.66
CA PRO A 3 -11.73 12.83 -11.99
C PRO A 3 -12.26 13.49 -10.72
N ALA A 4 -13.51 13.24 -10.39
CA ALA A 4 -14.06 13.68 -9.12
C ALA A 4 -13.27 13.05 -7.96
N ALA A 5 -13.13 13.80 -6.86
CA ALA A 5 -12.48 13.25 -5.67
C ALA A 5 -13.38 12.20 -5.03
N GLY A 6 -12.80 11.08 -4.62
CA GLY A 6 -13.45 10.06 -3.83
C GLY A 6 -13.36 10.35 -2.34
N ALA A 7 -13.80 9.40 -1.51
CA ALA A 7 -13.66 9.47 -0.06
C ALA A 7 -12.19 9.61 0.35
N GLY A 8 -11.92 10.30 1.45
CA GLY A 8 -10.57 10.53 1.94
C GLY A 8 -9.72 11.46 1.09
N GLY A 9 -10.33 12.18 0.12
CA GLY A 9 -9.62 13.09 -0.77
C GLY A 9 -8.92 12.42 -1.94
N VAL A 10 -9.00 11.09 -2.07
CA VAL A 10 -8.40 10.36 -3.19
C VAL A 10 -9.28 10.46 -4.44
N PRO A 11 -8.71 10.27 -5.65
CA PRO A 11 -9.52 10.22 -6.87
C PRO A 11 -10.53 9.07 -6.83
N ALA A 12 -11.70 9.27 -7.44
CA ALA A 12 -12.72 8.22 -7.53
C ALA A 12 -12.21 7.08 -8.43
N GLY A 13 -12.48 5.84 -8.01
CA GLY A 13 -12.14 4.66 -8.79
C GLY A 13 -13.20 4.31 -9.82
N SER A 14 -12.92 3.25 -10.60
CA SER A 14 -13.84 2.74 -11.64
C SER A 14 -14.96 1.90 -11.05
N TYR A 15 -14.74 1.23 -9.92
CA TYR A 15 -15.70 0.37 -9.25
C TYR A 15 -15.36 0.29 -7.76
N ALA A 16 -16.30 -0.21 -6.97
CA ALA A 16 -16.11 -0.33 -5.54
C ALA A 16 -16.39 -1.75 -5.07
N LEU A 17 -15.65 -2.19 -4.06
CA LEU A 17 -15.87 -3.45 -3.34
C LEU A 17 -16.07 -3.11 -1.87
N THR A 18 -17.07 -3.70 -1.24
CA THR A 18 -17.34 -3.48 0.19
C THR A 18 -17.38 -4.82 0.90
N GLY A 19 -16.73 -4.92 2.03
CA GLY A 19 -16.73 -6.12 2.84
C GLY A 19 -15.69 -6.08 3.94
N PRO A 20 -15.68 -7.10 4.81
CA PRO A 20 -14.69 -7.18 5.87
C PRO A 20 -13.31 -7.53 5.32
N ILE A 21 -12.28 -6.97 5.96
CA ILE A 21 -10.89 -7.34 5.70
C ILE A 21 -10.61 -8.61 6.52
N VAL A 22 -10.33 -9.70 5.84
CA VAL A 22 -10.16 -11.02 6.47
C VAL A 22 -8.69 -11.44 6.57
N ASN A 23 -7.78 -10.76 5.88
CA ASN A 23 -6.36 -11.03 5.97
C ASN A 23 -5.55 -9.80 5.58
N VAL A 24 -4.41 -9.60 6.24
CA VAL A 24 -3.42 -8.57 5.89
C VAL A 24 -2.13 -9.29 5.56
N ALA A 25 -1.80 -9.35 4.27
CA ALA A 25 -0.64 -10.11 3.79
C ALA A 25 0.68 -9.36 4.04
N ASP A 26 0.69 -8.04 3.81
CA ASP A 26 1.82 -7.17 4.07
C ASP A 26 1.33 -5.72 4.18
N GLY A 27 2.23 -4.76 4.17
CA GLY A 27 1.88 -3.35 4.40
C GLY A 27 1.13 -2.66 3.26
N ASP A 28 0.85 -3.36 2.16
CA ASP A 28 0.14 -2.80 1.01
C ASP A 28 -0.82 -3.79 0.34
N THR A 29 -1.05 -4.95 0.94
CA THR A 29 -1.90 -6.00 0.35
C THR A 29 -2.78 -6.64 1.41
N VAL A 30 -4.07 -6.69 1.13
CA VAL A 30 -5.07 -7.28 2.04
C VAL A 30 -6.01 -8.18 1.24
N THR A 31 -6.79 -9.00 1.95
CA THR A 31 -7.90 -9.75 1.38
C THR A 31 -9.20 -9.20 1.94
N LEU A 32 -10.13 -8.86 1.06
CA LEU A 32 -11.46 -8.38 1.37
C LEU A 32 -12.48 -9.43 0.95
N ARG A 33 -13.46 -9.72 1.82
CA ARG A 33 -14.54 -10.63 1.46
C ARG A 33 -15.71 -9.83 0.91
N ALA A 34 -15.83 -9.83 -0.43
CA ALA A 34 -16.97 -9.24 -1.12
C ALA A 34 -18.12 -10.24 -1.21
N PRO A 35 -19.34 -9.79 -1.58
CA PRO A 35 -20.49 -10.71 -1.71
C PRO A 35 -20.25 -11.88 -2.66
N GLY A 36 -19.43 -11.73 -3.68
CA GLY A 36 -19.13 -12.79 -4.64
C GLY A 36 -17.94 -13.68 -4.27
N GLY A 37 -17.24 -13.40 -3.17
CA GLY A 37 -16.07 -14.14 -2.75
C GLY A 37 -14.92 -13.27 -2.30
N GLN A 38 -13.81 -13.91 -1.98
CA GLN A 38 -12.62 -13.18 -1.52
C GLN A 38 -11.90 -12.50 -2.67
N ARG A 39 -11.47 -11.28 -2.43
CA ARG A 39 -10.72 -10.45 -3.39
C ARG A 39 -9.43 -9.98 -2.75
N ARG A 40 -8.31 -10.23 -3.42
CA ARG A 40 -7.02 -9.67 -2.99
C ARG A 40 -6.93 -8.24 -3.47
N ILE A 41 -6.60 -7.35 -2.55
CA ILE A 41 -6.51 -5.91 -2.83
C ILE A 41 -5.05 -5.49 -2.75
N ARG A 42 -4.51 -4.92 -3.84
CA ARG A 42 -3.24 -4.21 -3.83
C ARG A 42 -3.52 -2.73 -3.67
N MET A 43 -3.08 -2.16 -2.55
CA MET A 43 -3.31 -0.74 -2.29
C MET A 43 -2.52 0.10 -3.29
N ASP A 44 -3.20 1.01 -3.97
CA ASP A 44 -2.59 1.81 -5.03
C ASP A 44 -1.66 2.89 -4.47
N SER A 45 -0.80 3.41 -5.31
CA SER A 45 0.04 4.58 -5.07
C SER A 45 1.10 4.42 -4.00
N ILE A 46 1.17 3.28 -3.32
CA ILE A 46 2.14 3.00 -2.27
C ILE A 46 2.88 1.70 -2.55
N ASP A 47 4.05 1.57 -1.94
CA ASP A 47 4.83 0.33 -1.96
C ASP A 47 5.42 0.13 -0.57
N ALA A 48 5.05 -0.96 0.10
CA ALA A 48 5.50 -1.25 1.45
C ALA A 48 6.76 -2.12 1.42
N PRO A 49 7.58 -2.07 2.49
CA PRO A 49 8.73 -2.97 2.58
C PRO A 49 8.32 -4.42 2.39
N GLU A 50 9.13 -5.15 1.63
CA GLU A 50 8.83 -6.52 1.23
C GLU A 50 8.99 -7.51 2.36
N GLU A 51 7.98 -8.33 2.61
CA GLU A 51 8.13 -9.52 3.43
C GLU A 51 8.84 -10.61 2.62
N GLY A 52 9.64 -11.43 3.29
CA GLY A 52 10.40 -12.47 2.62
C GLY A 52 9.54 -13.64 2.14
N HIS A 53 9.98 -14.27 1.06
CA HIS A 53 9.37 -15.47 0.50
C HIS A 53 10.46 -16.54 0.34
N GLY A 54 11.05 -16.97 1.45
CA GLY A 54 12.11 -17.94 1.47
C GLY A 54 13.50 -17.33 1.25
N ASN A 55 14.50 -18.19 1.14
CA ASN A 55 15.89 -17.75 1.07
C ASN A 55 16.25 -16.99 -0.20
N GLU A 56 15.51 -17.21 -1.28
CA GLU A 56 15.77 -16.54 -2.55
C GLU A 56 15.11 -15.16 -2.64
N GLN A 57 14.17 -14.89 -1.75
CA GLN A 57 13.48 -13.60 -1.67
C GLN A 57 13.47 -13.12 -0.21
N PRO A 58 14.63 -12.65 0.31
CA PRO A 58 14.70 -12.17 1.69
C PRO A 58 13.86 -10.93 1.90
N GLY A 59 13.30 -10.80 3.11
CA GLY A 59 12.51 -9.65 3.50
C GLY A 59 13.35 -8.42 3.81
N GLN A 60 12.72 -7.25 3.69
CA GLN A 60 13.32 -5.98 4.05
C GLN A 60 13.10 -5.66 5.52
N PRO A 61 13.97 -4.83 6.12
CA PRO A 61 13.67 -4.22 7.41
C PRO A 61 12.34 -3.46 7.37
N PHE A 62 11.61 -3.48 8.48
CA PHE A 62 10.31 -2.82 8.66
C PHE A 62 9.13 -3.45 7.92
N ALA A 63 9.32 -4.55 7.21
CA ALA A 63 8.21 -5.23 6.54
C ALA A 63 7.14 -5.69 7.53
N GLN A 64 7.55 -6.30 8.64
CA GLN A 64 6.61 -6.75 9.67
C GLN A 64 5.92 -5.57 10.37
N ALA A 65 6.67 -4.51 10.69
CA ALA A 65 6.09 -3.31 11.31
C ALA A 65 5.07 -2.64 10.39
N SER A 66 5.36 -2.57 9.09
CA SER A 66 4.45 -2.06 8.08
C SER A 66 3.16 -2.87 8.01
N ARG A 67 3.26 -4.20 7.98
CA ARG A 67 2.10 -5.09 7.99
C ARG A 67 1.28 -4.91 9.27
N GLN A 68 1.94 -4.85 10.42
CA GLN A 68 1.25 -4.68 11.72
C GLN A 68 0.54 -3.34 11.81
N HIS A 69 1.14 -2.27 11.28
CA HIS A 69 0.49 -0.96 11.26
C HIS A 69 -0.77 -0.99 10.40
N LEU A 70 -0.69 -1.57 9.21
CA LEU A 70 -1.87 -1.72 8.36
C LEU A 70 -2.94 -2.58 9.03
N ALA A 71 -2.55 -3.70 9.65
CA ALA A 71 -3.48 -4.56 10.35
C ALA A 71 -4.25 -3.80 11.45
N GLY A 72 -3.55 -2.94 12.19
CA GLY A 72 -4.19 -2.09 13.20
C GLY A 72 -5.22 -1.13 12.62
N LEU A 73 -5.05 -0.72 11.38
CA LEU A 73 -5.99 0.17 10.69
C LEU A 73 -7.22 -0.57 10.14
N VAL A 74 -7.05 -1.78 9.60
CA VAL A 74 -8.07 -2.40 8.75
C VAL A 74 -8.53 -3.78 9.16
N ALA A 75 -7.76 -4.54 9.95
CA ALA A 75 -8.07 -5.94 10.23
C ALA A 75 -9.45 -6.11 10.89
N GLY A 76 -10.26 -6.99 10.34
CA GLY A 76 -11.60 -7.29 10.87
C GLY A 76 -12.65 -6.20 10.62
N LYS A 77 -12.27 -5.07 10.02
CA LYS A 77 -13.21 -3.99 9.75
C LYS A 77 -13.86 -4.19 8.40
N THR A 78 -15.12 -3.75 8.28
CA THR A 78 -15.81 -3.68 7.00
C THR A 78 -15.47 -2.33 6.35
N LEU A 79 -14.84 -2.39 5.18
CA LEU A 79 -14.36 -1.22 4.47
C LEU A 79 -14.88 -1.20 3.04
N THR A 80 -14.79 -0.03 2.42
CA THR A 80 -15.00 0.14 0.99
C THR A 80 -13.64 0.33 0.31
N ALA A 81 -13.39 -0.48 -0.72
CA ALA A 81 -12.25 -0.33 -1.59
C ALA A 81 -12.70 0.36 -2.86
N GLN A 82 -12.11 1.51 -3.18
CA GLN A 82 -12.34 2.22 -4.45
C GLN A 82 -11.28 1.77 -5.43
N CYS A 83 -11.68 1.02 -6.45
CA CYS A 83 -10.77 0.26 -7.30
C CYS A 83 -10.68 0.84 -8.71
N TYR A 84 -9.51 0.68 -9.33
CA TYR A 84 -9.21 1.23 -10.64
C TYR A 84 -9.10 0.15 -11.70
N GLU A 85 -8.52 -1.00 -11.36
CA GLU A 85 -8.22 -2.06 -12.32
C GLU A 85 -7.85 -3.35 -11.59
N ARG A 86 -7.77 -4.45 -12.33
CA ARG A 86 -7.14 -5.68 -11.85
C ARG A 86 -5.75 -5.77 -12.46
N ASP A 87 -4.76 -6.17 -11.64
CA ASP A 87 -3.39 -6.32 -12.12
C ASP A 87 -3.15 -7.73 -12.70
N GLN A 88 -1.94 -7.95 -13.22
CA GLN A 88 -1.57 -9.22 -13.84
C GLN A 88 -1.48 -10.38 -12.83
N PHE A 89 -1.50 -10.08 -11.52
CA PHE A 89 -1.45 -11.06 -10.45
C PHE A 89 -2.84 -11.34 -9.85
N ASP A 90 -3.87 -10.91 -10.54
CA ASP A 90 -5.27 -11.11 -10.16
C ASP A 90 -5.65 -10.41 -8.86
N ARG A 91 -5.07 -9.23 -8.61
CA ARG A 91 -5.41 -8.37 -7.48
C ARG A 91 -6.16 -7.14 -7.99
N ASP A 92 -7.13 -6.67 -7.20
CA ASP A 92 -7.76 -5.38 -7.46
C ASP A 92 -6.88 -4.27 -6.92
N VAL A 93 -6.58 -3.27 -7.74
CA VAL A 93 -5.74 -2.12 -7.38
C VAL A 93 -6.65 -1.01 -6.87
N CYS A 94 -6.60 -0.72 -5.56
CA CYS A 94 -7.62 0.08 -4.91
C CYS A 94 -7.07 1.03 -3.83
N ALA A 95 -7.86 2.06 -3.54
CA ALA A 95 -7.74 2.83 -2.30
C ALA A 95 -8.67 2.21 -1.26
N LEU A 96 -8.16 1.91 -0.07
CA LEU A 96 -8.97 1.41 1.05
C LEU A 96 -9.46 2.60 1.88
N ILE A 97 -10.76 2.72 2.03
CA ILE A 97 -11.37 3.83 2.77
C ILE A 97 -11.79 3.33 4.15
N LEU A 98 -11.22 3.94 5.19
CA LEU A 98 -11.52 3.60 6.58
C LEU A 98 -12.92 4.06 6.97
N PRO A 99 -13.51 3.50 8.05
CA PRO A 99 -14.87 3.91 8.47
C PRO A 99 -15.03 5.40 8.73
N ASP A 100 -13.96 6.10 9.11
CA ASP A 100 -13.98 7.55 9.33
C ASP A 100 -13.77 8.37 8.05
N GLY A 101 -13.67 7.72 6.91
CA GLY A 101 -13.49 8.36 5.60
C GLY A 101 -12.05 8.60 5.19
N ARG A 102 -11.06 8.32 6.06
CA ARG A 102 -9.64 8.48 5.70
C ARG A 102 -9.18 7.36 4.79
N SER A 103 -8.18 7.64 3.98
CA SER A 103 -7.52 6.63 3.15
C SER A 103 -6.48 5.85 3.96
N ALA A 104 -6.60 4.52 4.01
CA ALA A 104 -5.60 3.68 4.63
C ALA A 104 -4.26 3.75 3.86
N ASN A 105 -4.32 3.94 2.53
CA ASN A 105 -3.12 4.11 1.70
C ASN A 105 -2.32 5.33 2.17
N ARG A 106 -3.00 6.46 2.35
CA ARG A 106 -2.36 7.67 2.87
C ARG A 106 -1.85 7.49 4.29
N ALA A 107 -2.60 6.81 5.14
CA ALA A 107 -2.22 6.58 6.54
C ALA A 107 -0.91 5.79 6.63
N GLN A 108 -0.69 4.80 5.75
CA GLN A 108 0.55 4.03 5.71
C GLN A 108 1.75 4.92 5.37
N VAL A 109 1.61 5.82 4.42
CA VAL A 109 2.69 6.74 4.03
C VAL A 109 2.92 7.80 5.11
N GLU A 110 1.84 8.38 5.65
CA GLU A 110 1.93 9.40 6.71
C GLU A 110 2.63 8.88 7.96
N ALA A 111 2.38 7.63 8.32
CA ALA A 111 3.01 7.00 9.48
C ALA A 111 4.44 6.54 9.22
N GLY A 112 4.91 6.58 7.97
CA GLY A 112 6.25 6.17 7.61
C GLY A 112 6.42 4.68 7.40
N TYR A 113 5.34 3.94 7.10
CA TYR A 113 5.41 2.49 6.90
C TYR A 113 5.27 2.05 5.45
N ALA A 114 5.12 2.98 4.53
CA ALA A 114 5.14 2.71 3.11
C ALA A 114 5.73 3.88 2.35
N TRP A 115 6.24 3.59 1.16
CA TRP A 115 6.77 4.57 0.23
C TRP A 115 5.65 5.02 -0.73
N ALA A 116 5.69 6.29 -1.15
CA ALA A 116 4.98 6.69 -2.36
C ALA A 116 5.57 5.90 -3.53
N TYR A 117 4.74 5.25 -4.33
CA TYR A 117 5.22 4.37 -5.40
C TYR A 117 5.58 5.21 -6.64
N THR A 118 6.79 5.77 -6.62
CA THR A 118 7.26 6.68 -7.69
C THR A 118 8.03 5.97 -8.79
N ALA A 119 8.14 4.64 -8.75
CA ALA A 119 8.77 3.85 -9.80
C ALA A 119 8.10 4.09 -11.15
N ARG A 120 8.82 3.85 -12.24
CA ARG A 120 8.32 4.00 -13.61
C ARG A 120 7.71 5.38 -13.87
N ARG A 121 8.43 6.43 -13.46
CA ARG A 121 8.02 7.83 -13.66
C ARG A 121 6.68 8.18 -13.01
N GLY A 122 6.30 7.44 -11.96
CA GLY A 122 5.04 7.67 -11.26
C GLY A 122 3.81 7.04 -11.91
N ASP A 123 4.00 6.06 -12.80
CA ASP A 123 2.88 5.38 -13.47
C ASP A 123 1.93 4.70 -12.49
N TYR A 124 2.42 4.35 -11.29
CA TYR A 124 1.61 3.69 -10.27
C TYR A 124 0.94 4.66 -9.30
N LEU A 125 1.19 5.97 -9.43
CA LEU A 125 0.58 6.96 -8.56
C LEU A 125 -0.81 7.34 -9.07
N ARG A 126 -1.83 6.92 -8.35
CA ARG A 126 -3.23 7.35 -8.56
C ARG A 126 -3.56 8.55 -7.69
N ASP A 127 -2.91 8.64 -6.54
CA ASP A 127 -3.10 9.72 -5.58
C ASP A 127 -1.89 10.66 -5.62
N PRO A 128 -2.07 11.88 -6.15
CA PRO A 128 -0.95 12.81 -6.30
C PRO A 128 -0.43 13.38 -4.98
N ALA A 129 -1.12 13.14 -3.86
CA ALA A 129 -0.70 13.62 -2.55
C ALA A 129 0.45 12.78 -1.95
N MET A 130 0.67 11.56 -2.44
CA MET A 130 1.59 10.61 -1.80
C MET A 130 3.04 11.11 -1.69
N PRO A 131 3.67 11.70 -2.73
CA PRO A 131 5.05 12.17 -2.58
C PRO A 131 5.21 13.22 -1.48
N GLY A 132 4.23 14.12 -1.33
CA GLY A 132 4.25 15.14 -0.27
C GLY A 132 4.09 14.54 1.12
N LEU A 133 3.20 13.55 1.26
CA LEU A 133 3.00 12.84 2.53
C LEU A 133 4.26 12.07 2.94
N GLN A 134 4.93 11.43 1.98
CA GLN A 134 6.19 10.76 2.23
C GLN A 134 7.26 11.73 2.70
N ARG A 135 7.37 12.89 2.05
CA ARG A 135 8.34 13.91 2.43
C ARG A 135 8.13 14.35 3.87
N GLN A 136 6.88 14.58 4.28
CA GLN A 136 6.54 14.96 5.65
C GLN A 136 6.91 13.86 6.66
N ALA A 137 6.61 12.60 6.35
CA ALA A 137 6.96 11.47 7.21
C ALA A 137 8.47 11.34 7.35
N ARG A 138 9.21 11.52 6.26
CA ARG A 138 10.66 11.44 6.23
C ARG A 138 11.30 12.56 7.05
N GLU A 139 10.83 13.78 6.90
CA GLU A 139 11.32 14.92 7.67
C GLU A 139 11.07 14.75 9.17
N ALA A 140 9.95 14.13 9.53
CA ALA A 140 9.60 13.86 10.92
C ALA A 140 10.27 12.60 11.48
N GLY A 141 10.98 11.82 10.66
CA GLY A 141 11.65 10.58 11.09
C GLY A 141 10.70 9.50 11.55
N ARG A 142 9.52 9.38 10.93
CA ARG A 142 8.51 8.40 11.33
C ARG A 142 8.78 7.03 10.71
N GLY A 143 8.49 5.97 11.47
CA GLY A 143 8.56 4.59 11.00
C GLY A 143 9.92 4.26 10.40
N LEU A 144 9.94 3.81 9.16
CA LEU A 144 11.17 3.45 8.46
C LEU A 144 12.14 4.62 8.26
N TRP A 145 11.66 5.86 8.38
CA TRP A 145 12.50 7.05 8.23
C TRP A 145 13.29 7.40 9.48
N ALA A 146 13.07 6.67 10.59
CA ALA A 146 13.88 6.79 11.78
C ALA A 146 15.27 6.16 11.61
N GLN A 147 15.45 5.33 10.59
CA GLN A 147 16.75 4.72 10.24
C GLN A 147 17.36 5.41 9.03
N SER A 148 18.69 5.32 8.92
CA SER A 148 19.39 5.71 7.70
C SER A 148 19.44 4.53 6.73
N GLY A 149 19.52 4.80 5.43
CA GLY A 149 19.71 3.76 4.42
C GLY A 149 18.48 2.97 4.05
N ALA A 150 17.28 3.52 4.27
CA ALA A 150 16.05 2.87 3.83
C ALA A 150 16.04 2.70 2.31
N ILE A 151 15.67 1.50 1.85
CA ILE A 151 15.70 1.13 0.43
C ILE A 151 14.28 1.02 -0.08
N GLU A 152 14.00 1.65 -1.23
CA GLU A 152 12.70 1.54 -1.88
C GLU A 152 12.36 0.07 -2.16
N PRO A 153 11.12 -0.39 -1.90
CA PRO A 153 10.78 -1.80 -2.11
C PRO A 153 10.99 -2.26 -3.54
N TRP A 154 10.72 -1.41 -4.55
CA TRP A 154 10.96 -1.78 -5.95
C TRP A 154 12.44 -1.96 -6.27
N LYS A 155 13.34 -1.22 -5.60
CA LYS A 155 14.79 -1.43 -5.73
C LYS A 155 15.22 -2.70 -5.05
N TRP A 156 14.63 -3.00 -3.87
CA TRP A 156 14.92 -4.24 -3.16
C TRP A 156 14.56 -5.46 -4.02
N ARG A 157 13.36 -5.45 -4.64
CA ARG A 157 12.95 -6.54 -5.53
C ARG A 157 13.92 -6.69 -6.71
N TYR A 158 14.35 -5.59 -7.29
CA TYR A 158 15.26 -5.62 -8.43
C TYR A 158 16.68 -6.04 -7.99
N ASP A 159 17.27 -5.37 -7.03
CA ASP A 159 18.67 -5.60 -6.65
C ASP A 159 18.84 -6.91 -5.88
N CYS A 160 18.01 -7.14 -4.87
CA CYS A 160 18.14 -8.31 -4.01
C CYS A 160 17.54 -9.56 -4.65
N TRP A 161 16.27 -9.51 -5.04
CA TRP A 161 15.58 -10.71 -5.52
C TRP A 161 15.97 -11.11 -6.94
N ARG A 162 16.09 -10.17 -7.85
CA ARG A 162 16.41 -10.47 -9.26
C ARG A 162 17.90 -10.53 -9.52
N GLN A 163 18.68 -9.59 -8.96
CA GLN A 163 20.12 -9.51 -9.20
C GLN A 163 20.95 -10.19 -8.12
N ARG A 164 20.32 -10.71 -7.07
CA ARG A 164 20.98 -11.40 -5.95
C ARG A 164 22.00 -10.53 -5.21
N ARG A 165 21.75 -9.22 -5.16
CA ARG A 165 22.59 -8.26 -4.46
C ARG A 165 21.81 -7.70 -3.27
N CYS A 166 21.74 -8.46 -2.23
CA CYS A 166 21.14 -8.07 -0.98
C CYS A 166 22.20 -7.43 -0.07
#